data_dfbdb724b9cce03e7b4c493fdb40978c
#
_entry.id   dfbdb724b9cce03e7b4c493fdb40978c
#
_cell.length_a   1.000
_cell.length_b   1.000
_cell.length_c   1.000
_cell.angle_alpha   90.00
_cell.angle_beta   90.00
_cell.angle_gamma   90.00
#
_symmetry.space_group_name_H-M   'P 1'
#
loop_
_entity.id
_entity.type
_entity.pdbx_description
1 polymer ?
#
loop_
_entity_poly.entity_id
_entity_poly.type
_entity_poly.pdbx_seq_one_letter_code
_entity_poly.pdbx_strand_id
1 'polypeptide(L)'
;HPEKFCIDVDYRNLSYSSVKDFYHQAIETIKPDLLVGHSLGGYWALKTAAQHKLAVIVANPSLNPSFRNDYPHLCDEDLDHSHPKMAYLELGDEQLDMYQVQEKLSPYMTVETYDGGHHRLAYPSRLNDLISKIHKKYFA
;
A
#
# COMPACT_ATOMS: atom_id res chain seq x y z
N HIS A 1 5.11 -1.56 22.05
CA HIS A 1 4.22 -1.85 20.93
C HIS A 1 4.01 -0.59 20.11
N PRO A 2 4.11 -0.62 18.80
CA PRO A 2 3.97 0.59 18.01
C PRO A 2 2.56 1.18 18.11
N GLU A 3 2.49 2.50 18.13
CA GLU A 3 1.21 3.19 18.02
C GLU A 3 0.65 2.99 16.62
N LYS A 4 -0.67 2.87 16.52
CA LYS A 4 -1.36 2.67 15.25
C LYS A 4 -2.33 3.82 15.02
N PHE A 5 -2.32 4.34 13.80
CA PHE A 5 -3.25 5.36 13.35
C PHE A 5 -3.99 4.83 12.13
N CYS A 6 -5.31 4.92 12.14
CA CYS A 6 -6.14 4.55 11.02
C CYS A 6 -6.76 5.82 10.44
N ILE A 7 -6.52 6.05 9.15
CA ILE A 7 -6.95 7.29 8.49
C ILE A 7 -7.99 6.96 7.43
N ASP A 8 -9.17 7.58 7.54
CA ASP A 8 -10.21 7.51 6.54
C ASP A 8 -10.21 8.79 5.70
N VAL A 9 -10.30 8.61 4.38
CA VAL A 9 -10.36 9.72 3.43
C VAL A 9 -11.51 9.48 2.47
N ASP A 10 -12.28 10.51 2.19
CA ASP A 10 -13.34 10.44 1.18
C ASP A 10 -12.72 10.63 -0.21
N TYR A 11 -12.16 9.56 -0.75
CA TYR A 11 -11.46 9.60 -2.02
C TYR A 11 -12.34 10.03 -3.20
N ARG A 12 -13.64 9.72 -3.15
CA ARG A 12 -14.53 9.95 -4.28
C ARG A 12 -14.84 11.43 -4.48
N ASN A 13 -14.91 12.19 -3.39
CA ASN A 13 -15.30 13.60 -3.42
C ASN A 13 -14.09 14.55 -3.38
N LEU A 14 -12.88 14.03 -3.26
CA LEU A 14 -11.67 14.84 -3.18
C LEU A 14 -10.79 14.61 -4.41
N SER A 15 -10.15 15.67 -4.90
CA SER A 15 -9.19 15.57 -5.98
C SER A 15 -7.95 14.80 -5.54
N TYR A 16 -7.21 14.28 -6.51
CA TYR A 16 -5.91 13.66 -6.24
C TYR A 16 -5.01 14.60 -5.44
N SER A 17 -4.91 15.86 -5.84
CA SER A 17 -4.08 16.85 -5.15
C SER A 17 -4.51 17.06 -3.71
N SER A 18 -5.81 17.12 -3.45
CA SER A 18 -6.32 17.30 -2.08
C SER A 18 -5.99 16.12 -1.18
N VAL A 19 -6.14 14.90 -1.70
CA VAL A 19 -5.81 13.69 -0.94
C VAL A 19 -4.29 13.61 -0.71
N LYS A 20 -3.51 13.94 -1.71
CA LYS A 20 -2.05 13.98 -1.60
C LYS A 20 -1.59 14.94 -0.51
N ASP A 21 -2.15 16.15 -0.49
CA ASP A 21 -1.82 17.15 0.53
C ASP A 21 -2.24 16.68 1.92
N PHE A 22 -3.40 16.04 2.03
CA PHE A 22 -3.87 15.48 3.30
C PHE A 22 -2.89 14.45 3.84
N TYR A 23 -2.44 13.51 3.01
CA TYR A 23 -1.47 12.51 3.44
C TYR A 23 -0.12 13.11 3.77
N HIS A 24 0.32 14.09 2.99
CA HIS A 24 1.56 14.80 3.29
C HIS A 24 1.52 15.42 4.69
N GLN A 25 0.44 16.11 5.03
CA GLN A 25 0.28 16.72 6.36
C GLN A 25 0.17 15.67 7.46
N ALA A 26 -0.53 14.57 7.20
CA ALA A 26 -0.63 13.47 8.16
C ALA A 26 0.75 12.88 8.48
N ILE A 27 1.59 12.66 7.45
CA ILE A 27 2.95 12.16 7.63
C ILE A 27 3.80 13.14 8.45
N GLU A 28 3.72 14.42 8.13
CA GLU A 28 4.47 15.44 8.87
C GLU A 28 4.05 15.53 10.35
N THR A 29 2.78 15.28 10.64
CA THR A 29 2.25 15.33 12.00
C THR A 29 2.53 14.07 12.80
N ILE A 30 2.28 12.89 12.19
CA ILE A 30 2.37 11.60 12.87
C ILE A 30 3.80 11.07 12.88
N LYS A 31 4.56 11.35 11.83
CA LYS A 31 5.93 10.86 11.62
C LYS A 31 6.04 9.33 11.75
N PRO A 32 5.27 8.58 10.95
CA PRO A 32 5.27 7.12 11.04
C PRO A 32 6.57 6.53 10.50
N ASP A 33 6.87 5.30 10.91
CA ASP A 33 7.98 4.52 10.38
C ASP A 33 7.55 3.58 9.26
N LEU A 34 6.27 3.24 9.22
CA LEU A 34 5.73 2.24 8.31
C LEU A 34 4.32 2.64 7.87
N LEU A 35 4.06 2.51 6.59
CA LEU A 35 2.72 2.67 6.03
C LEU A 35 2.16 1.31 5.64
N VAL A 36 0.87 1.12 5.91
CA VAL A 36 0.17 -0.11 5.53
C VAL A 36 -1.11 0.30 4.81
N GLY A 37 -1.33 -0.28 3.63
CA GLY A 37 -2.51 0.06 2.83
C GLY A 37 -3.13 -1.13 2.12
N HIS A 38 -4.46 -1.08 1.95
CA HIS A 38 -5.23 -2.09 1.25
C HIS A 38 -6.03 -1.41 0.13
N SER A 39 -6.11 -2.05 -1.03
CA SER A 39 -6.87 -1.57 -2.17
C SER A 39 -6.42 -0.16 -2.60
N LEU A 40 -7.32 0.82 -2.66
CA LEU A 40 -6.95 2.21 -2.96
C LEU A 40 -6.03 2.79 -1.89
N GLY A 41 -6.19 2.39 -0.64
CA GLY A 41 -5.25 2.74 0.42
C GLY A 41 -3.85 2.20 0.15
N GLY A 42 -3.74 1.06 -0.55
CA GLY A 42 -2.45 0.53 -1.00
C GLY A 42 -1.79 1.42 -2.06
N TYR A 43 -2.56 1.94 -2.99
CA TYR A 43 -2.07 2.92 -3.96
C TYR A 43 -1.45 4.13 -3.24
N TRP A 44 -2.20 4.71 -2.30
CA TRP A 44 -1.71 5.88 -1.56
C TRP A 44 -0.52 5.55 -0.65
N ALA A 45 -0.51 4.36 -0.06
CA ALA A 45 0.63 3.94 0.75
C ALA A 45 1.90 3.87 -0.09
N LEU A 46 1.83 3.29 -1.30
CA LEU A 46 2.98 3.21 -2.20
C LEU A 46 3.44 4.60 -2.66
N LYS A 47 2.52 5.45 -3.08
CA LYS A 47 2.84 6.83 -3.50
C LYS A 47 3.48 7.63 -2.37
N THR A 48 2.88 7.57 -1.20
CA THR A 48 3.33 8.34 -0.03
C THR A 48 4.68 7.83 0.49
N ALA A 49 4.87 6.51 0.53
CA ALA A 49 6.13 5.91 0.95
C ALA A 49 7.28 6.30 0.02
N ALA A 50 7.05 6.35 -1.28
CA ALA A 50 8.06 6.79 -2.24
C ALA A 50 8.44 8.24 -2.02
N GLN A 51 7.45 9.11 -1.81
CA GLN A 51 7.69 10.55 -1.63
C GLN A 51 8.40 10.86 -0.30
N HIS A 52 7.99 10.20 0.77
CA HIS A 52 8.50 10.49 2.12
C HIS A 52 9.59 9.51 2.58
N LYS A 53 9.98 8.57 1.74
CA LYS A 53 11.05 7.59 2.01
C LYS A 53 10.74 6.75 3.24
N LEU A 54 9.59 6.08 3.22
CA LEU A 54 9.11 5.25 4.31
C LEU A 54 9.01 3.79 3.89
N ALA A 55 9.07 2.89 4.86
CA ALA A 55 8.74 1.50 4.65
C ALA A 55 7.24 1.36 4.38
N VAL A 56 6.86 0.36 3.58
CA VAL A 56 5.46 0.16 3.19
C VAL A 56 5.11 -1.32 3.06
N ILE A 57 3.92 -1.67 3.50
CA ILE A 57 3.30 -2.97 3.26
C ILE A 57 1.95 -2.72 2.62
N VAL A 58 1.67 -3.44 1.53
CA VAL A 58 0.37 -3.34 0.87
C VAL A 58 -0.29 -4.70 0.75
N ALA A 59 -1.62 -4.68 0.72
CA ALA A 59 -2.44 -5.86 0.47
C ALA A 59 -3.42 -5.54 -0.64
N ASN A 60 -3.45 -6.38 -1.68
CA ASN A 60 -4.35 -6.22 -2.83
C ASN A 60 -4.48 -4.77 -3.29
N PRO A 61 -3.36 -4.09 -3.57
CA PRO A 61 -3.40 -2.66 -3.90
C PRO A 61 -3.99 -2.41 -5.28
N SER A 62 -4.63 -1.25 -5.44
CA SER A 62 -4.98 -0.72 -6.75
C SER A 62 -3.77 0.02 -7.30
N LEU A 63 -3.28 -0.36 -8.48
CA LEU A 63 -2.13 0.30 -9.10
C LEU A 63 -2.55 1.31 -10.16
N ASN A 64 -3.75 1.15 -10.72
CA ASN A 64 -4.27 1.99 -11.80
C ASN A 64 -5.69 2.44 -11.48
N PRO A 65 -5.88 3.33 -10.49
CA PRO A 65 -7.23 3.75 -10.12
C PRO A 65 -7.95 4.41 -11.28
N SER A 66 -9.20 4.02 -11.52
CA SER A 66 -9.98 4.52 -12.65
C SER A 66 -11.27 5.24 -12.23
N PHE A 67 -11.53 5.36 -10.93
CA PHE A 67 -12.75 5.99 -10.44
C PHE A 67 -12.76 7.51 -10.61
N ARG A 68 -11.58 8.11 -10.82
CA ARG A 68 -11.42 9.54 -11.13
C ARG A 68 -10.34 9.68 -12.19
N ASN A 69 -10.54 10.65 -13.08
CA ASN A 69 -9.61 10.89 -14.19
C ASN A 69 -8.31 11.55 -13.75
N ASP A 70 -8.28 12.18 -12.59
CA ASP A 70 -7.10 12.90 -12.12
C ASP A 70 -6.08 12.02 -11.38
N TYR A 71 -6.35 10.72 -11.20
CA TYR A 71 -5.41 9.80 -10.55
C TYR A 71 -4.42 9.25 -11.56
N PRO A 72 -3.11 9.54 -11.42
CA PRO A 72 -2.13 8.91 -12.30
C PRO A 72 -1.93 7.45 -11.96
N HIS A 73 -1.59 6.65 -12.97
CA HIS A 73 -1.19 5.28 -12.73
C HIS A 73 0.09 5.25 -11.90
N LEU A 74 0.24 4.21 -11.08
CA LEU A 74 1.47 4.00 -10.33
C LEU A 74 2.60 3.71 -11.33
N CYS A 75 3.72 4.41 -11.19
CA CYS A 75 4.85 4.26 -12.10
C CYS A 75 6.05 3.60 -11.41
N ASP A 76 7.07 3.27 -12.19
CA ASP A 76 8.24 2.56 -11.66
C ASP A 76 8.98 3.38 -10.60
N GLU A 77 9.03 4.69 -10.73
CA GLU A 77 9.66 5.56 -9.74
C GLU A 77 9.00 5.47 -8.37
N ASP A 78 7.69 5.16 -8.32
CA ASP A 78 6.98 4.99 -7.05
C ASP A 78 7.42 3.72 -6.32
N LEU A 79 8.02 2.77 -7.04
CA LEU A 79 8.41 1.46 -6.51
C LEU A 79 9.92 1.29 -6.38
N ASP A 80 10.69 1.98 -7.21
CA ASP A 80 12.14 1.80 -7.31
C ASP A 80 12.88 2.71 -6.33
N HIS A 81 12.79 2.34 -5.05
CA HIS A 81 13.54 3.01 -3.98
C HIS A 81 14.00 1.96 -2.96
N SER A 82 14.97 2.32 -2.14
CA SER A 82 15.67 1.37 -1.25
C SER A 82 14.94 1.08 0.06
N HIS A 83 13.85 1.77 0.36
CA HIS A 83 13.13 1.56 1.62
C HIS A 83 12.38 0.22 1.60
N PRO A 84 12.20 -0.44 2.76
CA PRO A 84 11.56 -1.75 2.81
C PRO A 84 10.15 -1.74 2.23
N LYS A 85 9.85 -2.71 1.37
CA LYS A 85 8.56 -2.85 0.71
C LYS A 85 8.17 -4.32 0.71
N MET A 86 6.94 -4.63 1.09
CA MET A 86 6.39 -5.98 1.00
C MET A 86 4.93 -5.92 0.57
N ALA A 87 4.48 -6.97 -0.08
CA ALA A 87 3.08 -7.09 -0.49
C ALA A 87 2.53 -8.47 -0.11
N TYR A 88 1.26 -8.49 0.28
CA TYR A 88 0.47 -9.69 0.43
C TYR A 88 -0.69 -9.62 -0.55
N LEU A 89 -0.84 -10.64 -1.39
CA LEU A 89 -1.87 -10.66 -2.43
C LEU A 89 -2.73 -11.91 -2.30
N GLU A 90 -4.05 -11.72 -2.19
CA GLU A 90 -5.03 -12.79 -2.34
C GLU A 90 -5.42 -12.83 -3.83
N LEU A 91 -4.98 -13.86 -4.52
CA LEU A 91 -5.09 -13.94 -5.98
C LEU A 91 -6.53 -14.13 -6.46
N GLY A 92 -7.43 -14.56 -5.57
CA GLY A 92 -8.87 -14.69 -5.87
C GLY A 92 -9.66 -13.39 -5.84
N ASP A 93 -8.99 -12.25 -5.75
CA ASP A 93 -9.65 -10.93 -5.78
C ASP A 93 -10.55 -10.81 -7.01
N GLU A 94 -11.84 -10.53 -6.78
CA GLU A 94 -12.88 -10.46 -7.82
C GLU A 94 -13.02 -9.06 -8.43
N GLN A 95 -12.34 -8.06 -7.85
CA GLN A 95 -12.41 -6.68 -8.32
C GLN A 95 -11.16 -6.24 -9.05
N LEU A 96 -9.99 -6.71 -8.64
CA LEU A 96 -8.70 -6.33 -9.22
C LEU A 96 -7.92 -7.58 -9.63
N ASP A 97 -7.20 -7.48 -10.74
CA ASP A 97 -6.36 -8.57 -11.23
C ASP A 97 -5.04 -8.63 -10.45
N MET A 98 -4.99 -9.47 -9.43
CA MET A 98 -3.80 -9.61 -8.60
C MET A 98 -2.64 -10.32 -9.28
N TYR A 99 -2.89 -11.05 -10.37
CA TYR A 99 -1.80 -11.62 -11.18
C TYR A 99 -1.00 -10.51 -11.86
N GLN A 100 -1.66 -9.50 -12.38
CA GLN A 100 -0.99 -8.34 -12.95
C GLN A 100 -0.27 -7.52 -11.87
N VAL A 101 -0.88 -7.38 -10.70
CA VAL A 101 -0.27 -6.68 -9.57
C VAL A 101 1.00 -7.40 -9.12
N GLN A 102 0.95 -8.73 -9.02
CA GLN A 102 2.12 -9.54 -8.67
C GLN A 102 3.26 -9.32 -9.67
N GLU A 103 2.95 -9.35 -10.95
CA GLU A 103 3.95 -9.12 -12.01
C GLU A 103 4.59 -7.73 -11.89
N LYS A 104 3.79 -6.71 -11.62
CA LYS A 104 4.28 -5.33 -11.49
C LYS A 104 5.13 -5.13 -10.24
N LEU A 105 4.77 -5.74 -9.11
CA LEU A 105 5.44 -5.51 -7.84
C LEU A 105 6.67 -6.39 -7.62
N SER A 106 6.69 -7.60 -8.18
CA SER A 106 7.73 -8.59 -7.90
C SER A 106 9.16 -8.12 -8.19
N PRO A 107 9.42 -7.28 -9.21
CA PRO A 107 10.78 -6.76 -9.44
C PRO A 107 11.30 -5.86 -8.32
N TYR A 108 10.41 -5.29 -7.51
CA TYR A 108 10.77 -4.25 -6.55
C TYR A 108 10.67 -4.68 -5.10
N MET A 109 9.95 -5.76 -4.79
CA MET A 109 9.67 -6.13 -3.41
C MET A 109 9.37 -7.60 -3.26
N THR A 110 9.42 -8.09 -2.01
CA THR A 110 8.93 -9.43 -1.68
C THR A 110 7.41 -9.44 -1.75
N VAL A 111 6.87 -10.38 -2.52
CA VAL A 111 5.43 -10.55 -2.68
C VAL A 111 5.05 -11.93 -2.16
N GLU A 112 4.19 -11.98 -1.13
CA GLU A 112 3.60 -13.21 -0.63
C GLU A 112 2.19 -13.34 -1.21
N THR A 113 1.85 -14.51 -1.72
CA THR A 113 0.56 -14.74 -2.34
C THR A 113 -0.23 -15.84 -1.64
N TYR A 114 -1.55 -15.74 -1.72
CA TYR A 114 -2.48 -16.78 -1.35
C TYR A 114 -3.33 -17.12 -2.58
N ASP A 115 -3.36 -18.38 -2.96
CA ASP A 115 -4.14 -18.84 -4.11
C ASP A 115 -5.60 -18.97 -3.71
N GLY A 116 -6.36 -17.92 -3.89
CA GLY A 116 -7.74 -17.79 -3.44
C GLY A 116 -7.95 -16.46 -2.73
N GLY A 117 -8.91 -16.42 -1.82
CA GLY A 117 -9.26 -15.20 -1.10
C GLY A 117 -10.11 -14.25 -1.91
N HIS A 118 -10.15 -12.99 -1.48
CA HIS A 118 -11.06 -11.98 -2.03
C HIS A 118 -10.45 -10.59 -2.00
N HIS A 119 -11.07 -9.63 -2.66
CA HIS A 119 -10.70 -8.22 -2.56
C HIS A 119 -10.78 -7.73 -1.10
N ARG A 120 -11.88 -8.06 -0.42
CA ARG A 120 -11.95 -7.93 1.03
C ARG A 120 -11.22 -9.13 1.62
N LEU A 121 -10.06 -8.91 2.20
CA LEU A 121 -9.13 -9.98 2.57
C LEU A 121 -9.81 -11.08 3.42
N ALA A 122 -9.64 -12.32 3.00
CA ALA A 122 -10.08 -13.49 3.78
C ALA A 122 -9.13 -13.76 4.95
N TYR A 123 -7.84 -13.43 4.77
CA TYR A 123 -6.81 -13.71 5.78
C TYR A 123 -6.01 -12.47 6.14
N PRO A 124 -6.64 -11.45 6.76
CA PRO A 124 -5.92 -10.21 7.09
C PRO A 124 -4.80 -10.42 8.11
N SER A 125 -4.81 -11.52 8.87
CA SER A 125 -3.72 -11.86 9.79
C SER A 125 -2.38 -12.06 9.08
N ARG A 126 -2.39 -12.42 7.79
CA ARG A 126 -1.17 -12.54 6.99
C ARG A 126 -0.47 -11.19 6.84
N LEU A 127 -1.25 -10.11 6.81
CA LEU A 127 -0.71 -8.76 6.77
C LEU A 127 0.02 -8.43 8.08
N ASN A 128 -0.54 -8.85 9.22
CA ASN A 128 0.13 -8.68 10.51
C ASN A 128 1.46 -9.43 10.57
N ASP A 129 1.55 -10.59 9.93
CA ASP A 129 2.81 -11.35 9.85
C ASP A 129 3.89 -10.56 9.11
N LEU A 130 3.53 -9.89 8.03
CA LEU A 130 4.46 -9.04 7.28
C LEU A 130 4.90 -7.83 8.10
N ILE A 131 3.98 -7.22 8.83
CA ILE A 131 4.30 -6.10 9.73
C ILE A 131 5.34 -6.55 10.76
N SER A 132 5.14 -7.72 11.35
CA SER A 132 6.09 -8.28 12.32
C SER A 132 7.44 -8.55 11.69
N LYS A 133 7.49 -9.07 10.47
CA LYS A 133 8.75 -9.32 9.75
C LYS A 133 9.52 -8.04 9.50
N ILE A 134 8.87 -7.00 9.02
CA ILE A 134 9.52 -5.72 8.76
C ILE A 134 9.99 -5.10 10.07
N HIS A 135 9.16 -5.13 11.12
CA HIS A 135 9.53 -4.57 12.40
C HIS A 135 10.79 -5.24 12.97
N LYS A 136 10.84 -6.56 12.95
CA LYS A 136 12.01 -7.30 13.45
C LYS A 136 13.27 -7.01 12.66
N LYS A 137 13.14 -6.89 11.34
CA LYS A 137 14.30 -6.75 10.46
C LYS A 137 14.87 -5.34 10.45
N TYR A 138 14.03 -4.32 10.55
CA TYR A 138 14.42 -2.94 10.30
C TYR A 138 14.23 -1.98 11.47
N PHE A 139 13.35 -2.29 12.41
CA PHE A 139 12.98 -1.37 13.49
C PHE A 139 13.16 -1.95 14.90
N ALA A 140 13.57 -3.18 15.02
CA ALA A 140 13.78 -3.81 16.34
C ALA A 140 15.11 -3.40 16.96
#